data_d80236310a4c0c18c2cfcac542b12039
#
_entry.id   d80236310a4c0c18c2cfcac542b12039
#
_cell.length_a   1.000
_cell.length_b   1.000
_cell.length_c   1.000
_cell.angle_alpha   90.00
_cell.angle_beta   90.00
_cell.angle_gamma   90.00
#
_symmetry.space_group_name_H-M   'P 1'
#
loop_
_entity.id
_entity.type
_entity.pdbx_description
1 polymer ?
#
loop_
_entity_poly.entity_id
_entity_poly.type
_entity_poly.pdbx_seq_one_letter_code
_entity_poly.pdbx_strand_id
1 'polypeptide(L)'
;MQTSNIIPPRTGTAFILRAGERLKITDLQGEQVADFICYNQHDTGEYLSSGRTMDFAETIFLSTGHPFYSNRSNVMFDMLEDTVGRHDFLLTPCSADTFRIMYGHSSPHQGCFGNLCKALEPYGIDPDNIPVSFNVFMHVMVDGETGKLSVLPPKSKAGDFIILKARMDLLVGLTACSAEMSNNYAFKPIGYEVMNDSAV
;
A
#
# COMPACT_ATOMS: atom_id res chain seq x y z
N MET A 1 4.36 -12.87 21.25
CA MET A 1 3.13 -13.38 20.62
C MET A 1 2.93 -12.59 19.33
N GLN A 2 2.85 -13.25 18.19
CA GLN A 2 2.49 -12.62 16.92
C GLN A 2 0.99 -12.30 16.98
N THR A 3 0.63 -11.04 16.83
CA THR A 3 -0.78 -10.63 16.81
C THR A 3 -1.15 -10.41 15.34
N SER A 4 -1.93 -11.34 14.79
CA SER A 4 -2.53 -11.14 13.47
C SER A 4 -3.70 -10.16 13.60
N ASN A 5 -3.66 -9.10 12.82
CA ASN A 5 -4.69 -8.07 12.77
C ASN A 5 -5.44 -8.17 11.44
N ILE A 6 -6.72 -7.80 11.45
CA ILE A 6 -7.57 -7.79 10.26
C ILE A 6 -8.08 -6.37 10.03
N ILE A 7 -7.90 -5.87 8.83
CA ILE A 7 -8.50 -4.63 8.34
C ILE A 7 -9.79 -5.03 7.64
N PRO A 8 -10.97 -4.64 8.16
CA PRO A 8 -12.24 -4.91 7.50
C PRO A 8 -12.29 -4.30 6.09
N PRO A 9 -13.11 -4.85 5.18
CA PRO A 9 -13.28 -4.29 3.85
C PRO A 9 -13.59 -2.80 3.86
N ARG A 10 -12.97 -2.03 2.96
CA ARG A 10 -13.20 -0.59 2.78
C ARG A 10 -12.88 0.24 4.01
N THR A 11 -11.95 -0.21 4.85
CA THR A 11 -11.45 0.54 6.01
C THR A 11 -9.93 0.69 5.97
N GLY A 12 -9.37 1.41 6.93
CA GLY A 12 -7.93 1.58 7.08
C GLY A 12 -7.50 1.63 8.53
N THR A 13 -6.20 1.50 8.75
CA THR A 13 -5.54 1.59 10.05
C THR A 13 -4.21 2.32 9.91
N ALA A 14 -3.70 2.84 11.03
CA ALA A 14 -2.34 3.34 11.13
C ALA A 14 -1.66 2.79 12.38
N PHE A 15 -0.36 2.56 12.28
CA PHE A 15 0.44 2.02 13.37
C PHE A 15 1.94 2.36 13.19
N ILE A 16 2.71 2.18 14.25
CA ILE A 16 4.17 2.34 14.20
C ILE A 16 4.81 1.00 13.90
N LEU A 17 5.78 1.02 12.97
CA LEU A 17 6.67 -0.09 12.64
C LEU A 17 8.10 0.36 12.95
N ARG A 18 8.77 -0.32 13.89
CA ARG A 18 10.11 0.04 14.33
C ARG A 18 11.18 -0.42 13.36
N ALA A 19 12.31 0.27 13.35
CA ALA A 19 13.48 -0.16 12.60
C ALA A 19 13.85 -1.61 12.92
N GLY A 20 14.04 -2.43 11.89
CA GLY A 20 14.31 -3.87 11.99
C GLY A 20 13.08 -4.75 12.08
N GLU A 21 11.90 -4.24 12.47
CA GLU A 21 10.67 -5.03 12.44
C GLU A 21 10.25 -5.37 11.01
N ARG A 22 9.50 -6.45 10.89
CA ARG A 22 8.91 -6.92 9.64
C ARG A 22 7.40 -6.76 9.68
N LEU A 23 6.84 -6.29 8.56
CA LEU A 23 5.41 -6.21 8.32
C LEU A 23 5.04 -7.24 7.26
N LYS A 24 4.19 -8.21 7.64
CA LYS A 24 3.53 -9.10 6.70
C LYS A 24 2.16 -8.54 6.36
N ILE A 25 1.86 -8.40 5.07
CA ILE A 25 0.53 -8.01 4.55
C ILE A 25 0.00 -9.20 3.78
N THR A 26 -1.21 -9.67 4.11
CA THR A 26 -1.81 -10.89 3.56
C THR A 26 -3.15 -10.60 2.92
N ASP A 27 -3.34 -11.05 1.69
CA ASP A 27 -4.65 -11.14 1.06
C ASP A 27 -5.37 -12.39 1.58
N LEU A 28 -6.32 -12.20 2.50
CA LEU A 28 -6.93 -13.30 3.23
C LEU A 28 -7.87 -14.16 2.36
N GLN A 29 -8.45 -13.57 1.31
CA GLN A 29 -9.49 -14.23 0.50
C GLN A 29 -9.20 -14.24 -1.00
N GLY A 30 -8.12 -13.58 -1.41
CA GLY A 30 -7.73 -13.43 -2.82
C GLY A 30 -8.39 -12.23 -3.50
N GLU A 31 -7.71 -11.68 -4.51
CA GLU A 31 -8.17 -10.56 -5.33
C GLU A 31 -8.56 -9.30 -4.52
N GLN A 32 -7.81 -8.99 -3.44
CA GLN A 32 -8.00 -7.80 -2.63
C GLN A 32 -6.73 -6.94 -2.61
N VAL A 33 -6.86 -5.68 -2.96
CA VAL A 33 -5.80 -4.67 -2.94
C VAL A 33 -5.69 -4.04 -1.55
N ALA A 34 -4.46 -3.71 -1.14
CA ALA A 34 -4.18 -2.91 0.04
C ALA A 34 -3.34 -1.68 -0.35
N ASP A 35 -3.79 -0.49 0.02
CA ASP A 35 -3.01 0.73 -0.21
C ASP A 35 -2.11 0.96 1.01
N PHE A 36 -0.80 0.96 0.79
CA PHE A 36 0.23 1.14 1.79
C PHE A 36 0.95 2.47 1.59
N ILE A 37 1.06 3.26 2.65
CA ILE A 37 1.91 4.45 2.72
C ILE A 37 2.71 4.45 4.01
N CYS A 38 3.83 5.15 4.05
CA CYS A 38 4.55 5.36 5.30
C CYS A 38 5.33 6.67 5.32
N TYR A 39 5.60 7.12 6.53
CA TYR A 39 6.39 8.30 6.86
C TYR A 39 7.51 7.90 7.83
N ASN A 40 8.59 8.67 7.83
CA ASN A 40 9.52 8.63 8.96
C ASN A 40 8.77 9.07 10.22
N GLN A 41 8.73 8.24 11.26
CA GLN A 41 7.97 8.52 12.48
C GLN A 41 8.41 9.82 13.17
N HIS A 42 9.68 10.19 13.06
CA HIS A 42 10.28 11.34 13.73
C HIS A 42 10.25 12.62 12.90
N ASP A 43 9.99 12.50 11.59
CA ASP A 43 9.88 13.63 10.66
C ASP A 43 8.96 13.25 9.49
N THR A 44 7.68 13.55 9.63
CA THR A 44 6.65 13.20 8.64
C THR A 44 6.76 13.97 7.33
N GLY A 45 7.67 14.96 7.22
CA GLY A 45 8.09 15.54 5.94
C GLY A 45 8.92 14.57 5.09
N GLU A 46 9.38 13.46 5.67
CA GLU A 46 10.00 12.35 4.95
C GLU A 46 9.00 11.19 4.82
N TYR A 47 8.62 10.89 3.58
CA TYR A 47 7.60 9.91 3.26
C TYR A 47 7.99 9.03 2.07
N LEU A 48 7.33 7.91 1.93
CA LEU A 48 7.52 6.95 0.85
C LEU A 48 7.28 7.59 -0.52
N SER A 49 8.26 7.46 -1.42
CA SER A 49 8.24 8.08 -2.75
C SER A 49 8.16 7.03 -3.86
N SER A 50 7.05 7.01 -4.59
CA SER A 50 6.89 6.17 -5.78
C SER A 50 7.92 6.49 -6.86
N GLY A 51 8.09 7.79 -7.18
CA GLY A 51 9.01 8.24 -8.22
C GLY A 51 10.45 7.82 -7.94
N ARG A 52 10.98 8.05 -6.73
CA ARG A 52 12.36 7.66 -6.40
C ARG A 52 12.54 6.14 -6.34
N THR A 53 11.55 5.43 -5.84
CA THR A 53 11.63 3.97 -5.76
C THR A 53 11.67 3.34 -7.16
N MET A 54 10.80 3.76 -8.06
CA MET A 54 10.78 3.25 -9.43
C MET A 54 11.99 3.70 -10.25
N ASP A 55 12.44 4.95 -10.08
CA ASP A 55 13.63 5.50 -10.75
C ASP A 55 14.88 4.69 -10.38
N PHE A 56 15.11 4.46 -9.09
CA PHE A 56 16.30 3.74 -8.63
C PHE A 56 16.23 2.22 -8.86
N ALA A 57 15.02 1.67 -8.99
CA ALA A 57 14.81 0.27 -9.36
C ALA A 57 14.84 0.04 -10.89
N GLU A 58 14.80 1.12 -11.70
CA GLU A 58 14.70 1.08 -13.17
C GLU A 58 13.52 0.21 -13.66
N THR A 59 12.46 0.09 -12.83
CA THR A 59 11.26 -0.70 -13.13
C THR A 59 10.04 -0.21 -12.36
N ILE A 60 8.86 -0.42 -12.96
CA ILE A 60 7.57 -0.22 -12.28
C ILE A 60 7.08 -1.49 -11.57
N PHE A 61 7.75 -2.64 -11.77
CA PHE A 61 7.37 -3.93 -11.18
C PHE A 61 8.28 -4.26 -10.00
N LEU A 62 7.87 -3.76 -8.84
CA LEU A 62 8.59 -3.94 -7.59
C LEU A 62 8.16 -5.25 -6.94
N SER A 63 9.14 -6.03 -6.45
CA SER A 63 8.95 -7.32 -5.83
C SER A 63 10.12 -7.63 -4.88
N THR A 64 10.28 -8.87 -4.46
CA THR A 64 11.36 -9.35 -3.58
C THR A 64 12.73 -8.82 -3.99
N GLY A 65 13.46 -8.29 -3.01
CA GLY A 65 14.82 -7.75 -3.18
C GLY A 65 14.88 -6.25 -3.49
N HIS A 66 13.75 -5.60 -3.83
CA HIS A 66 13.75 -4.16 -4.06
C HIS A 66 13.69 -3.36 -2.75
N PRO A 67 14.60 -2.39 -2.56
CA PRO A 67 14.47 -1.37 -1.53
C PRO A 67 13.45 -0.31 -1.95
N PHE A 68 12.77 0.27 -0.98
CA PHE A 68 11.81 1.35 -1.18
C PHE A 68 12.32 2.63 -0.53
N TYR A 69 12.27 3.71 -1.28
CA TYR A 69 12.94 4.96 -0.94
C TYR A 69 11.97 6.08 -0.54
N SER A 70 12.43 6.91 0.38
CA SER A 70 11.73 8.15 0.74
C SER A 70 11.92 9.24 -0.33
N ASN A 71 11.14 10.32 -0.21
CA ASN A 71 11.32 11.56 -0.97
C ASN A 71 12.70 12.23 -0.73
N ARG A 72 13.48 11.75 0.26
CA ARG A 72 14.85 12.17 0.55
C ARG A 72 15.91 11.14 0.17
N SER A 73 15.51 10.08 -0.55
CA SER A 73 16.38 8.99 -1.02
C SER A 73 16.96 8.09 0.08
N ASN A 74 16.39 8.11 1.28
CA ASN A 74 16.72 7.13 2.31
C ASN A 74 15.90 5.85 2.07
N VAL A 75 16.49 4.69 2.36
CA VAL A 75 15.75 3.42 2.32
C VAL A 75 14.80 3.36 3.52
N MET A 76 13.50 3.28 3.26
CA MET A 76 12.48 3.15 4.29
C MET A 76 12.23 1.69 4.67
N PHE A 77 12.20 0.81 3.66
CA PHE A 77 12.07 -0.63 3.87
C PHE A 77 12.57 -1.43 2.67
N ASP A 78 12.81 -2.72 2.88
CA ASP A 78 13.07 -3.70 1.82
C ASP A 78 11.90 -4.67 1.71
N MET A 79 11.57 -5.11 0.50
CA MET A 79 10.66 -6.22 0.29
C MET A 79 11.47 -7.53 0.37
N LEU A 80 11.24 -8.29 1.45
CA LEU A 80 11.94 -9.56 1.71
C LEU A 80 11.29 -10.73 0.98
N GLU A 81 9.96 -10.72 0.89
CA GLU A 81 9.17 -11.81 0.33
C GLU A 81 7.95 -11.27 -0.38
N ASP A 82 7.58 -11.91 -1.50
CA ASP A 82 6.42 -11.57 -2.31
C ASP A 82 5.96 -12.82 -3.06
N THR A 83 4.74 -13.26 -2.80
CA THR A 83 4.18 -14.47 -3.42
C THR A 83 3.40 -14.19 -4.70
N VAL A 84 3.21 -12.90 -5.08
CA VAL A 84 2.37 -12.49 -6.21
C VAL A 84 3.17 -11.91 -7.37
N GLY A 85 4.20 -11.12 -7.07
CA GLY A 85 5.05 -10.46 -8.08
C GLY A 85 4.33 -9.40 -8.91
N ARG A 86 3.19 -8.89 -8.43
CA ARG A 86 2.45 -7.86 -9.14
C ARG A 86 1.78 -6.90 -8.15
N HIS A 87 2.27 -5.66 -8.17
CA HIS A 87 1.79 -4.54 -7.39
C HIS A 87 1.80 -3.29 -8.27
N ASP A 88 1.15 -2.24 -7.81
CA ASP A 88 1.16 -0.94 -8.49
C ASP A 88 1.75 0.14 -7.59
N PHE A 89 2.49 1.06 -8.16
CA PHE A 89 3.00 2.26 -7.49
C PHE A 89 2.84 3.51 -8.35
N LEU A 90 1.97 3.43 -9.36
CA LEU A 90 1.69 4.54 -10.30
C LEU A 90 0.46 5.33 -9.87
N LEU A 91 -0.56 4.64 -9.33
CA LEU A 91 -1.86 5.23 -9.05
C LEU A 91 -1.98 5.65 -7.59
N THR A 92 -2.66 6.77 -7.36
CA THR A 92 -2.94 7.32 -6.02
C THR A 92 -4.00 6.48 -5.29
N PRO A 93 -4.10 6.58 -3.96
CA PRO A 93 -5.22 6.00 -3.23
C PRO A 93 -6.55 6.47 -3.83
N CYS A 94 -7.48 5.53 -4.06
CA CYS A 94 -8.80 5.89 -4.59
C CYS A 94 -9.53 6.86 -3.65
N SER A 95 -10.23 7.84 -4.19
CA SER A 95 -10.91 8.91 -3.47
C SER A 95 -12.35 9.10 -3.95
N ALA A 96 -13.11 9.96 -3.28
CA ALA A 96 -14.43 10.38 -3.76
C ALA A 96 -14.36 10.94 -5.20
N ASP A 97 -13.26 11.64 -5.53
CA ASP A 97 -13.02 12.16 -6.88
C ASP A 97 -12.73 11.05 -7.89
N THR A 98 -12.04 9.99 -7.49
CA THR A 98 -11.87 8.80 -8.34
C THR A 98 -13.21 8.22 -8.76
N PHE A 99 -14.14 8.07 -7.83
CA PHE A 99 -15.48 7.55 -8.14
C PHE A 99 -16.25 8.50 -9.05
N ARG A 100 -16.20 9.81 -8.78
CA ARG A 100 -16.88 10.83 -9.59
C ARG A 100 -16.29 10.96 -11.00
N ILE A 101 -14.95 11.07 -11.12
CA ILE A 101 -14.27 11.40 -12.38
C ILE A 101 -14.12 10.17 -13.27
N MET A 102 -13.68 9.05 -12.70
CA MET A 102 -13.34 7.84 -13.47
C MET A 102 -14.53 6.89 -13.63
N TYR A 103 -15.36 6.75 -12.57
CA TYR A 103 -16.46 5.79 -12.58
C TYR A 103 -17.82 6.42 -12.84
N GLY A 104 -17.88 7.78 -12.88
CA GLY A 104 -19.09 8.51 -13.26
C GLY A 104 -20.23 8.44 -12.22
N HIS A 105 -19.95 8.05 -10.98
CA HIS A 105 -20.97 7.99 -9.94
C HIS A 105 -20.51 8.64 -8.64
N SER A 106 -21.48 9.14 -7.85
CA SER A 106 -21.23 9.58 -6.49
C SER A 106 -21.24 8.37 -5.56
N SER A 107 -20.14 8.16 -4.86
CA SER A 107 -20.09 7.17 -3.78
C SER A 107 -20.17 7.90 -2.43
N PRO A 108 -20.97 7.43 -1.47
CA PRO A 108 -20.91 7.95 -0.10
C PRO A 108 -19.60 7.56 0.60
N HIS A 109 -18.82 6.66 0.01
CA HIS A 109 -17.54 6.20 0.53
C HIS A 109 -16.40 7.07 0.00
N GLN A 110 -15.55 7.55 0.90
CA GLN A 110 -14.45 8.45 0.57
C GLN A 110 -13.20 7.76 0.00
N GLY A 111 -13.27 6.45 -0.28
CA GLY A 111 -12.17 5.67 -0.82
C GLY A 111 -11.05 5.39 0.18
N CYS A 112 -9.94 4.87 -0.33
CA CYS A 112 -8.75 4.62 0.47
C CYS A 112 -8.12 5.91 0.97
N PHE A 113 -8.17 6.98 0.17
CA PHE A 113 -7.71 8.29 0.59
C PHE A 113 -8.39 8.74 1.89
N GLY A 114 -9.73 8.71 1.95
CA GLY A 114 -10.47 9.07 3.15
C GLY A 114 -10.20 8.12 4.33
N ASN A 115 -9.99 6.83 4.06
CA ASN A 115 -9.61 5.85 5.09
C ASN A 115 -8.22 6.16 5.67
N LEU A 116 -7.25 6.52 4.83
CA LEU A 116 -5.91 6.92 5.26
C LEU A 116 -5.94 8.22 6.05
N CYS A 117 -6.67 9.25 5.56
CA CYS A 117 -6.84 10.51 6.30
C CYS A 117 -7.36 10.25 7.72
N LYS A 118 -8.43 9.46 7.85
CA LYS A 118 -9.03 9.12 9.15
C LYS A 118 -8.07 8.34 10.05
N ALA A 119 -7.35 7.37 9.50
CA ALA A 119 -6.41 6.55 10.25
C ALA A 119 -5.19 7.33 10.75
N LEU A 120 -4.75 8.33 9.98
CA LEU A 120 -3.55 9.12 10.26
C LEU A 120 -3.84 10.45 10.98
N GLU A 121 -5.10 10.87 11.10
CA GLU A 121 -5.53 12.06 11.84
C GLU A 121 -4.94 12.11 13.28
N PRO A 122 -4.96 11.02 14.08
CA PRO A 122 -4.38 11.02 15.42
C PRO A 122 -2.87 11.28 15.46
N TYR A 123 -2.18 11.14 14.34
CA TYR A 123 -0.74 11.38 14.18
C TYR A 123 -0.44 12.76 13.57
N GLY A 124 -1.46 13.58 13.33
CA GLY A 124 -1.31 14.94 12.82
C GLY A 124 -0.92 15.03 11.35
N ILE A 125 -1.21 13.99 10.55
CA ILE A 125 -0.97 14.02 9.10
C ILE A 125 -2.12 14.79 8.43
N ASP A 126 -1.75 15.85 7.72
CA ASP A 126 -2.69 16.62 6.90
C ASP A 126 -3.10 15.82 5.65
N PRO A 127 -4.37 15.82 5.23
CA PRO A 127 -4.84 15.19 4.00
C PRO A 127 -4.03 15.56 2.75
N ASP A 128 -3.57 16.79 2.63
CA ASP A 128 -2.76 17.25 1.50
C ASP A 128 -1.36 16.60 1.45
N ASN A 129 -0.95 15.97 2.54
CA ASN A 129 0.34 15.27 2.65
C ASN A 129 0.24 13.75 2.45
N ILE A 130 -0.93 13.22 2.04
CA ILE A 130 -1.07 11.79 1.69
C ILE A 130 -0.35 11.53 0.36
N PRO A 131 0.74 10.74 0.35
CA PRO A 131 1.49 10.48 -0.87
C PRO A 131 0.80 9.44 -1.77
N VAL A 132 1.39 9.21 -2.95
CA VAL A 132 1.05 8.05 -3.78
C VAL A 132 1.28 6.78 -2.97
N SER A 133 0.29 5.87 -2.93
CA SER A 133 0.37 4.62 -2.20
C SER A 133 1.10 3.53 -2.99
N PHE A 134 1.84 2.68 -2.31
CA PHE A 134 2.20 1.38 -2.83
C PHE A 134 0.96 0.47 -2.73
N ASN A 135 0.34 0.20 -3.89
CA ASN A 135 -0.90 -0.53 -4.02
C ASN A 135 -0.58 -2.04 -4.08
N VAL A 136 -0.50 -2.64 -2.90
CA VAL A 136 -0.13 -4.05 -2.73
C VAL A 136 -1.19 -4.94 -3.38
N PHE A 137 -0.75 -5.92 -4.17
CA PHE A 137 -1.57 -6.86 -4.96
C PHE A 137 -2.34 -6.23 -6.14
N MET A 138 -2.28 -4.92 -6.35
CA MET A 138 -2.97 -4.27 -7.46
C MET A 138 -2.34 -4.64 -8.79
N HIS A 139 -3.18 -5.03 -9.74
CA HIS A 139 -2.76 -5.38 -11.08
C HIS A 139 -3.07 -4.27 -12.07
N VAL A 140 -2.06 -3.47 -12.39
CA VAL A 140 -2.12 -2.47 -13.46
C VAL A 140 -1.31 -2.96 -14.65
N MET A 141 -1.92 -2.94 -15.83
CA MET A 141 -1.24 -3.14 -17.11
C MET A 141 -0.90 -1.77 -17.69
N VAL A 142 0.34 -1.63 -18.14
CA VAL A 142 0.84 -0.44 -18.84
C VAL A 142 1.10 -0.82 -20.28
N ASP A 143 0.46 -0.12 -21.21
CA ASP A 143 0.73 -0.25 -22.64
C ASP A 143 1.98 0.57 -22.98
N GLY A 144 3.02 -0.11 -23.45
CA GLY A 144 4.32 0.52 -23.69
C GLY A 144 4.36 1.48 -24.88
N GLU A 145 3.38 1.40 -25.80
CA GLU A 145 3.33 2.27 -26.98
C GLU A 145 2.47 3.51 -26.71
N THR A 146 1.32 3.33 -26.07
CA THR A 146 0.35 4.42 -25.84
C THR A 146 0.44 5.04 -24.47
N GLY A 147 1.13 4.39 -23.52
CA GLY A 147 1.16 4.79 -22.11
C GLY A 147 -0.18 4.55 -21.38
N LYS A 148 -1.14 3.87 -21.99
CA LYS A 148 -2.46 3.60 -21.38
C LYS A 148 -2.32 2.68 -20.17
N LEU A 149 -2.97 3.07 -19.08
CA LEU A 149 -3.09 2.26 -17.86
C LEU A 149 -4.44 1.53 -17.87
N SER A 150 -4.43 0.25 -17.50
CA SER A 150 -5.63 -0.56 -17.38
C SER A 150 -5.59 -1.33 -16.06
N VAL A 151 -6.57 -1.09 -15.20
CA VAL A 151 -6.74 -1.86 -13.95
C VAL A 151 -7.41 -3.18 -14.30
N LEU A 152 -6.77 -4.26 -13.89
CA LEU A 152 -7.21 -5.64 -14.10
C LEU A 152 -7.47 -6.31 -12.75
N PRO A 153 -8.22 -7.42 -12.69
CA PRO A 153 -8.37 -8.20 -11.48
C PRO A 153 -7.01 -8.55 -10.87
N PRO A 154 -6.86 -8.45 -9.53
CA PRO A 154 -5.63 -8.85 -8.86
C PRO A 154 -5.25 -10.29 -9.18
N LYS A 155 -3.94 -10.59 -9.19
CA LYS A 155 -3.42 -11.95 -9.38
C LYS A 155 -3.32 -12.74 -8.09
N SER A 156 -3.49 -12.07 -6.95
CA SER A 156 -3.40 -12.68 -5.64
C SER A 156 -4.51 -13.69 -5.39
N LYS A 157 -4.15 -14.74 -4.67
CA LYS A 157 -5.04 -15.80 -4.18
C LYS A 157 -5.16 -15.71 -2.67
N ALA A 158 -6.13 -16.41 -2.10
CA ALA A 158 -6.28 -16.49 -0.65
C ALA A 158 -4.99 -17.01 0.01
N GLY A 159 -4.45 -16.23 0.96
CA GLY A 159 -3.23 -16.53 1.67
C GLY A 159 -1.95 -15.97 1.04
N ASP A 160 -2.01 -15.37 -0.15
CA ASP A 160 -0.86 -14.66 -0.72
C ASP A 160 -0.46 -13.45 0.13
N PHE A 161 0.84 -13.16 0.17
CA PHE A 161 1.39 -12.14 1.07
C PHE A 161 2.66 -11.49 0.52
N ILE A 162 3.00 -10.36 1.14
CA ILE A 162 4.33 -9.74 1.08
C ILE A 162 4.90 -9.59 2.49
N ILE A 163 6.24 -9.53 2.59
CA ILE A 163 6.96 -9.19 3.82
C ILE A 163 7.89 -8.00 3.56
N LEU A 164 7.69 -6.94 4.32
CA LEU A 164 8.50 -5.72 4.31
C LEU A 164 9.35 -5.65 5.58
N LYS A 165 10.63 -5.28 5.48
CA LYS A 165 11.51 -5.03 6.64
C LYS A 165 11.80 -3.53 6.75
N ALA A 166 11.41 -2.92 7.85
CA ALA A 166 11.66 -1.50 8.11
C ALA A 166 13.15 -1.21 8.32
N ARG A 167 13.65 -0.15 7.69
CA ARG A 167 15.03 0.34 7.83
C ARG A 167 15.14 1.55 8.75
N MET A 168 14.02 2.14 9.11
CA MET A 168 13.88 3.22 10.09
C MET A 168 12.55 3.06 10.81
N ASP A 169 12.33 3.83 11.87
CA ASP A 169 11.02 3.88 12.53
C ASP A 169 10.01 4.54 11.60
N LEU A 170 8.92 3.84 11.29
CA LEU A 170 7.91 4.26 10.34
C LEU A 170 6.55 4.46 10.99
N LEU A 171 5.86 5.52 10.62
CA LEU A 171 4.41 5.63 10.77
C LEU A 171 3.77 5.07 9.48
N VAL A 172 3.04 3.97 9.61
CA VAL A 172 2.42 3.25 8.49
C VAL A 172 0.94 3.57 8.44
N GLY A 173 0.42 3.82 7.23
CA GLY A 173 -1.00 3.80 6.89
C GLY A 173 -1.28 2.63 5.94
N LEU A 174 -2.32 1.84 6.24
CA LEU A 174 -2.68 0.65 5.47
C LEU A 174 -4.20 0.52 5.35
N THR A 175 -4.70 0.19 4.16
CA THR A 175 -6.15 0.01 3.90
C THR A 175 -6.47 -1.35 3.29
N ALA A 176 -7.73 -1.78 3.42
CA ALA A 176 -8.34 -2.74 2.50
C ALA A 176 -9.09 -1.92 1.43
N CYS A 177 -8.61 -1.96 0.19
CA CYS A 177 -9.01 -1.04 -0.88
C CYS A 177 -10.52 -1.01 -1.13
N SER A 178 -11.00 0.19 -1.47
CA SER A 178 -12.43 0.51 -1.61
C SER A 178 -12.87 0.65 -3.08
N ALA A 179 -11.95 0.55 -4.05
CA ALA A 179 -12.27 0.67 -5.46
C ALA A 179 -12.77 -0.68 -6.03
N GLU A 180 -13.94 -0.68 -6.62
CA GLU A 180 -14.61 -1.89 -7.11
C GLU A 180 -13.80 -2.64 -8.17
N MET A 181 -13.33 -1.92 -9.19
CA MET A 181 -12.57 -2.49 -10.30
C MET A 181 -11.25 -3.12 -9.83
N SER A 182 -10.58 -2.47 -8.87
CA SER A 182 -9.29 -2.94 -8.35
C SER A 182 -9.40 -4.25 -7.57
N ASN A 183 -10.59 -4.62 -7.09
CA ASN A 183 -10.86 -5.78 -6.25
C ASN A 183 -11.79 -6.81 -6.93
N ASN A 184 -11.83 -6.81 -8.25
CA ASN A 184 -12.70 -7.69 -9.03
C ASN A 184 -14.18 -7.65 -8.56
N TYR A 185 -14.67 -6.43 -8.27
CA TYR A 185 -16.04 -6.13 -7.82
C TYR A 185 -16.48 -6.80 -6.50
N ALA A 186 -15.52 -7.24 -5.68
CA ALA A 186 -15.79 -7.83 -4.36
C ALA A 186 -14.85 -7.29 -3.30
N PHE A 187 -15.41 -6.74 -2.22
CA PHE A 187 -14.61 -6.17 -1.12
C PHE A 187 -14.32 -7.23 -0.06
N LYS A 188 -13.06 -7.40 0.28
CA LYS A 188 -12.56 -8.42 1.21
C LYS A 188 -11.63 -7.79 2.26
N PRO A 189 -11.39 -8.46 3.39
CA PRO A 189 -10.46 -7.98 4.40
C PRO A 189 -9.00 -8.21 3.99
N ILE A 190 -8.11 -7.39 4.55
CA ILE A 190 -6.65 -7.58 4.51
C ILE A 190 -6.16 -7.97 5.90
N GLY A 191 -5.27 -8.95 5.96
CA GLY A 191 -4.54 -9.32 7.17
C GLY A 191 -3.19 -8.59 7.26
N TYR A 192 -2.74 -8.22 8.47
CA TYR A 192 -1.37 -7.78 8.68
C TYR A 192 -0.82 -8.25 10.03
N GLU A 193 0.49 -8.45 10.07
CA GLU A 193 1.23 -8.86 11.26
C GLU A 193 2.53 -8.05 11.36
N VAL A 194 2.81 -7.51 12.54
CA VAL A 194 4.12 -6.95 12.88
C VAL A 194 4.91 -8.03 13.59
N MET A 195 6.09 -8.34 13.05
CA MET A 195 6.97 -9.38 13.53
C MET A 195 8.30 -8.77 13.96
N ASN A 196 8.75 -9.08 15.16
CA ASN A 196 10.11 -8.74 15.59
C ASN A 196 11.13 -9.54 14.77
N ASP A 197 12.29 -8.94 14.50
CA ASP A 197 13.43 -9.68 13.98
C ASP A 197 13.89 -10.62 15.09
N SER A 198 13.34 -11.83 15.17
CA SER A 198 13.91 -12.86 16.03
C SER A 198 15.31 -13.11 15.52
N ALA A 199 16.32 -12.74 16.32
CA ALA A 199 17.70 -13.06 16.02
C ALA A 199 17.79 -14.56 15.74
N VAL A 200 18.26 -14.91 14.52
CA VAL A 200 18.69 -16.27 14.20
C VAL A 200 19.98 -16.53 14.93
#